data_97d50545ef2cacf82be6fc9f5cf818d5
#
_entry.id   97d50545ef2cacf82be6fc9f5cf818d5
#
_cell.length_a   1.000
_cell.length_b   1.000
_cell.length_c   1.000
_cell.angle_alpha   90.00
_cell.angle_beta   90.00
_cell.angle_gamma   90.00
#
_symmetry.space_group_name_H-M   'P 1'
#
loop_
_entity.id
_entity.type
_entity.pdbx_description
1 polymer ?
#
loop_
_entity_poly.entity_id
_entity_poly.type
_entity_poly.pdbx_seq_one_letter_code
_entity_poly.pdbx_strand_id
1 'polypeptide(L)'
;MQKYDIHGKGVPELHHAEELEEQLKKIATKEMYESFHWRTRSGTPNSDAPHAVNASNAKISKDIMINLLPLLEKCFPSIVFRITGDYLYGPGDAIDEHTNSNDPSDLLYITYATGESSFSYRFSLDDDFIETPDYKNGLTLRAFTLTSSPPFTYHKVDCKSGYRVSIGLRYAQL
;
A
#
# COMPACT_ATOMS: atom_id res chain seq x y z
N MET A 1 -7.82 11.07 -8.97
CA MET A 1 -7.85 10.03 -7.93
C MET A 1 -8.54 8.80 -8.45
N GLN A 2 -8.02 7.63 -8.14
CA GLN A 2 -8.57 6.32 -8.53
C GLN A 2 -8.90 5.48 -7.28
N LYS A 3 -9.96 4.67 -7.34
CA LYS A 3 -10.40 3.83 -6.23
C LYS A 3 -10.62 2.40 -6.70
N TYR A 4 -10.15 1.43 -5.92
CA TYR A 4 -10.38 0.00 -6.12
C TYR A 4 -10.96 -0.61 -4.86
N ASP A 5 -12.11 -1.23 -5.00
CA ASP A 5 -12.78 -2.01 -3.97
C ASP A 5 -12.68 -3.50 -4.35
N ILE A 6 -11.67 -4.18 -3.81
CA ILE A 6 -11.29 -5.53 -4.25
C ILE A 6 -12.30 -6.58 -3.77
N HIS A 7 -12.95 -6.34 -2.63
CA HIS A 7 -13.90 -7.30 -2.04
C HIS A 7 -15.36 -6.82 -2.00
N GLY A 8 -15.67 -5.64 -2.61
CA GLY A 8 -17.01 -5.12 -2.65
C GLY A 8 -17.56 -4.61 -1.30
N LYS A 9 -16.68 -4.27 -0.34
CA LYS A 9 -17.07 -3.75 0.97
C LYS A 9 -17.15 -2.23 1.07
N GLY A 10 -16.78 -1.55 0.00
CA GLY A 10 -16.65 -0.11 -0.08
C GLY A 10 -15.24 0.38 0.26
N VAL A 11 -14.84 1.47 -0.38
CA VAL A 11 -13.62 2.21 -0.04
C VAL A 11 -14.01 3.30 0.94
N PRO A 12 -13.36 3.42 2.12
CA PRO A 12 -13.62 4.50 3.06
C PRO A 12 -13.63 5.86 2.38
N GLU A 13 -14.56 6.73 2.79
CA GLU A 13 -14.67 8.06 2.23
C GLU A 13 -13.42 8.87 2.57
N LEU A 14 -12.82 9.50 1.55
CA LEU A 14 -11.66 10.36 1.69
C LEU A 14 -12.09 11.82 1.68
N HIS A 15 -11.83 12.52 2.78
CA HIS A 15 -11.91 13.97 2.90
C HIS A 15 -10.51 14.59 2.69
N HIS A 16 -10.43 15.88 2.41
CA HIS A 16 -9.16 16.62 2.27
C HIS A 16 -8.15 15.96 1.30
N ALA A 17 -8.64 15.39 0.20
CA ALA A 17 -7.83 14.65 -0.77
C ALA A 17 -6.66 15.47 -1.33
N GLU A 18 -6.89 16.76 -1.63
CA GLU A 18 -5.85 17.65 -2.18
C GLU A 18 -4.71 17.88 -1.17
N GLU A 19 -5.06 18.08 0.11
CA GLU A 19 -4.07 18.26 1.17
C GLU A 19 -3.22 17.01 1.37
N LEU A 20 -3.86 15.83 1.36
CA LEU A 20 -3.16 14.55 1.46
C LEU A 20 -2.25 14.32 0.25
N GLU A 21 -2.74 14.57 -0.95
CA GLU A 21 -1.97 14.44 -2.19
C GLU A 21 -0.71 15.31 -2.17
N GLU A 22 -0.83 16.59 -1.77
CA GLU A 22 0.30 17.49 -1.65
C GLU A 22 1.36 17.02 -0.62
N GLN A 23 0.93 16.42 0.50
CA GLN A 23 1.88 15.88 1.47
C GLN A 23 2.59 14.63 0.93
N LEU A 24 1.87 13.70 0.29
CA LEU A 24 2.47 12.49 -0.28
C LEU A 24 3.38 12.80 -1.47
N LYS A 25 3.04 13.81 -2.27
CA LYS A 25 3.89 14.30 -3.36
C LYS A 25 5.26 14.79 -2.87
N LYS A 26 5.32 15.45 -1.71
CA LYS A 26 6.59 15.89 -1.11
C LYS A 26 7.48 14.71 -0.69
N ILE A 27 6.90 13.55 -0.38
CA ILE A 27 7.60 12.34 -0.01
C ILE A 27 8.04 11.55 -1.24
N ALA A 28 7.25 11.53 -2.31
CA ALA A 28 7.48 10.76 -3.53
C ALA A 28 8.57 11.39 -4.42
N THR A 29 9.77 11.58 -3.89
CA THR A 29 10.89 12.23 -4.57
C THR A 29 12.16 11.38 -4.49
N LYS A 30 13.07 11.60 -5.43
CA LYS A 30 14.40 10.96 -5.43
C LYS A 30 15.17 11.29 -4.15
N GLU A 31 15.15 12.56 -3.74
CA GLU A 31 15.85 13.03 -2.55
C GLU A 31 15.38 12.30 -1.29
N MET A 32 14.07 12.20 -1.08
CA MET A 32 13.49 11.47 0.06
C MET A 32 13.83 9.99 0.00
N TYR A 33 13.72 9.38 -1.17
CA TYR A 33 14.04 7.97 -1.38
C TYR A 33 15.51 7.65 -1.04
N GLU A 34 16.44 8.48 -1.46
CA GLU A 34 17.88 8.33 -1.14
C GLU A 34 18.20 8.61 0.33
N SER A 35 17.38 9.41 1.03
CA SER A 35 17.56 9.75 2.44
C SER A 35 17.01 8.73 3.41
N PHE A 36 16.09 7.84 2.97
CA PHE A 36 15.45 6.85 3.82
C PHE A 36 16.27 5.58 3.97
N HIS A 37 15.98 4.84 5.04
CA HIS A 37 16.64 3.57 5.30
C HIS A 37 16.14 2.49 4.32
N TRP A 38 17.06 1.99 3.50
CA TRP A 38 16.81 0.91 2.54
C TRP A 38 16.49 -0.39 3.23
N ARG A 39 15.49 -1.10 2.70
CA ARG A 39 15.18 -2.47 3.08
C ARG A 39 15.20 -3.35 1.84
N THR A 40 16.12 -4.31 1.85
CA THR A 40 15.96 -5.51 1.03
C THR A 40 15.57 -6.63 1.97
N ARG A 41 14.44 -7.25 1.74
CA ARG A 41 13.99 -8.43 2.47
C ARG A 41 13.95 -9.58 1.50
N SER A 42 14.58 -10.69 1.86
CA SER A 42 14.42 -11.96 1.17
C SER A 42 13.83 -12.99 2.11
N GLY A 43 12.93 -13.81 1.62
CA GLY A 43 12.32 -14.88 2.38
C GLY A 43 11.77 -15.96 1.46
N THR A 44 11.59 -17.15 2.02
CA THR A 44 10.92 -18.24 1.31
C THR A 44 9.41 -18.13 1.54
N PRO A 45 8.60 -18.00 0.49
CA PRO A 45 7.16 -18.03 0.62
C PRO A 45 6.72 -19.40 1.18
N ASN A 46 5.76 -19.39 2.10
CA ASN A 46 5.02 -20.59 2.44
C ASN A 46 4.06 -20.89 1.30
N SER A 47 4.01 -22.13 0.81
CA SER A 47 3.18 -22.55 -0.31
C SER A 47 1.69 -22.26 -0.13
N ASP A 48 1.19 -22.31 1.12
CA ASP A 48 -0.23 -22.17 1.41
C ASP A 48 -0.63 -20.73 1.81
N ALA A 49 0.29 -19.99 2.43
CA ALA A 49 0.09 -18.62 2.87
C ALA A 49 1.44 -17.90 2.99
N PRO A 50 2.01 -17.40 1.90
CA PRO A 50 3.34 -16.80 1.92
C PRO A 50 3.39 -15.54 2.78
N HIS A 51 4.19 -15.60 3.85
CA HIS A 51 4.44 -14.47 4.75
C HIS A 51 5.79 -13.81 4.49
N ALA A 52 6.74 -14.57 3.96
CA ALA A 52 8.05 -14.09 3.63
C ALA A 52 8.08 -13.70 2.15
N VAL A 53 8.57 -12.52 1.87
CA VAL A 53 8.57 -11.94 0.52
C VAL A 53 9.92 -11.33 0.20
N ASN A 54 10.29 -11.37 -1.06
CA ASN A 54 11.33 -10.49 -1.55
C ASN A 54 10.72 -9.09 -1.67
N ALA A 55 11.37 -8.13 -1.05
CA ALA A 55 10.92 -6.75 -1.10
C ALA A 55 12.14 -5.83 -1.29
N SER A 56 12.00 -4.85 -2.14
CA SER A 56 12.90 -3.72 -2.29
C SER A 56 12.09 -2.44 -2.15
N ASN A 57 12.36 -1.67 -1.14
CA ASN A 57 11.73 -0.38 -0.87
C ASN A 57 12.45 0.36 0.26
N ALA A 58 12.15 1.63 0.42
CA ALA A 58 12.62 2.43 1.53
C ALA A 58 11.52 2.63 2.58
N LYS A 59 11.86 2.51 3.86
CA LYS A 59 10.94 2.81 4.97
C LYS A 59 10.86 4.31 5.18
N ILE A 60 9.66 4.88 5.15
CA ILE A 60 9.45 6.31 5.45
C ILE A 60 9.84 6.59 6.91
N SER A 61 10.49 7.72 7.15
CA SER A 61 10.94 8.05 8.51
C SER A 61 9.77 8.20 9.48
N LYS A 62 10.02 7.83 10.74
CA LYS A 62 9.01 7.90 11.81
C LYS A 62 8.51 9.33 12.02
N ASP A 63 9.38 10.33 11.92
CA ASP A 63 9.01 11.73 12.14
C ASP A 63 8.04 12.22 11.06
N ILE A 64 8.26 11.85 9.80
CA ILE A 64 7.32 12.15 8.71
C ILE A 64 5.97 11.51 8.97
N MET A 65 5.95 10.24 9.39
CA MET A 65 4.70 9.52 9.68
C MET A 65 3.94 10.10 10.87
N ILE A 66 4.64 10.53 11.93
CA ILE A 66 4.02 11.20 13.09
C ILE A 66 3.36 12.52 12.64
N ASN A 67 4.02 13.29 11.78
CA ASN A 67 3.48 14.54 11.26
C ASN A 67 2.30 14.33 10.29
N LEU A 68 2.26 13.21 9.60
CA LEU A 68 1.18 12.86 8.66
C LEU A 68 -0.07 12.31 9.36
N LEU A 69 0.08 11.71 10.54
CA LEU A 69 -1.01 11.04 11.26
C LEU A 69 -2.24 11.92 11.49
N PRO A 70 -2.13 13.18 11.99
CA PRO A 70 -3.30 14.05 12.18
C PRO A 70 -4.06 14.33 10.88
N LEU A 71 -3.34 14.41 9.75
CA LEU A 71 -3.97 14.59 8.45
C LEU A 71 -4.71 13.32 8.02
N LEU A 72 -4.13 12.13 8.23
CA LEU A 72 -4.81 10.87 7.94
C LEU A 72 -6.09 10.70 8.75
N GLU A 73 -6.08 11.05 10.05
CA GLU A 73 -7.29 11.06 10.90
C GLU A 73 -8.36 12.01 10.38
N LYS A 74 -7.96 13.21 9.95
CA LYS A 74 -8.86 14.20 9.33
C LYS A 74 -9.40 13.73 7.97
N CYS A 75 -8.58 12.98 7.21
CA CYS A 75 -8.97 12.45 5.90
C CYS A 75 -9.96 11.30 5.98
N PHE A 76 -9.96 10.52 7.05
CA PHE A 76 -10.79 9.32 7.21
C PHE A 76 -11.56 9.32 8.53
N PRO A 77 -12.49 10.27 8.74
CA PRO A 77 -13.20 10.42 10.02
C PRO A 77 -14.18 9.29 10.33
N SER A 78 -14.53 8.46 9.35
CA SER A 78 -15.48 7.35 9.50
C SER A 78 -14.85 6.03 9.95
N ILE A 79 -13.52 5.99 10.12
CA ILE A 79 -12.82 4.77 10.52
C ILE A 79 -11.87 5.01 11.68
N VAL A 80 -11.62 3.97 12.46
CA VAL A 80 -10.44 3.89 13.33
C VAL A 80 -9.39 3.03 12.64
N PHE A 81 -8.13 3.40 12.73
CA PHE A 81 -7.07 2.70 12.03
C PHE A 81 -5.74 2.68 12.78
N ARG A 82 -4.86 1.77 12.35
CA ARG A 82 -3.43 1.79 12.65
C ARG A 82 -2.61 1.71 11.36
N ILE A 83 -1.49 2.40 11.32
CA ILE A 83 -0.57 2.35 10.19
C ILE A 83 0.21 1.03 10.26
N THR A 84 0.23 0.27 9.17
CA THR A 84 0.90 -1.04 9.08
C THR A 84 1.94 -1.14 7.98
N GLY A 85 1.94 -0.20 7.04
CA GLY A 85 2.92 -0.09 5.96
C GLY A 85 3.11 1.38 5.60
N ASP A 86 4.36 1.79 5.45
CA ASP A 86 4.75 3.16 5.16
C ASP A 86 6.05 3.13 4.37
N TYR A 87 5.92 2.94 3.05
CA TYR A 87 7.04 2.68 2.17
C TYR A 87 7.11 3.64 0.99
N LEU A 88 8.34 3.93 0.59
CA LEU A 88 8.67 4.65 -0.63
C LEU A 88 9.41 3.69 -1.57
N TYR A 89 8.93 3.56 -2.78
CA TYR A 89 9.49 2.76 -3.85
C TYR A 89 10.12 3.67 -4.88
N GLY A 90 11.29 3.29 -5.38
CA GLY A 90 11.93 3.88 -6.54
C GLY A 90 11.80 3.00 -7.78
N PRO A 91 12.38 3.43 -8.91
CA PRO A 91 12.34 2.67 -10.15
C PRO A 91 12.95 1.27 -10.00
N GLY A 92 12.18 0.23 -10.34
CA GLY A 92 12.59 -1.17 -10.23
C GLY A 92 12.31 -1.82 -8.88
N ASP A 93 11.82 -1.07 -7.88
CA ASP A 93 11.42 -1.63 -6.59
C ASP A 93 10.13 -2.43 -6.70
N ALA A 94 10.03 -3.47 -5.87
CA ALA A 94 8.89 -4.36 -5.85
C ALA A 94 8.71 -5.01 -4.48
N ILE A 95 7.52 -5.52 -4.23
CA ILE A 95 7.25 -6.57 -3.23
C ILE A 95 6.63 -7.75 -3.97
N ASP A 96 7.25 -8.92 -3.81
CA ASP A 96 6.76 -10.16 -4.39
C ASP A 96 5.43 -10.60 -3.75
N GLU A 97 4.79 -11.57 -4.39
CA GLU A 97 3.52 -12.13 -3.96
C GLU A 97 3.53 -12.62 -2.51
N HIS A 98 2.54 -12.17 -1.74
CA HIS A 98 2.33 -12.56 -0.34
C HIS A 98 0.87 -12.34 0.08
N THR A 99 0.49 -12.79 1.30
CA THR A 99 -0.90 -12.71 1.78
C THR A 99 -1.08 -11.86 3.04
N ASN A 100 -0.06 -11.68 3.88
CA ASN A 100 -0.19 -11.06 5.21
C ASN A 100 -1.27 -11.72 6.11
N SER A 101 -1.54 -13.00 5.92
CA SER A 101 -2.62 -13.76 6.58
C SER A 101 -2.42 -13.94 8.09
N ASN A 102 -1.24 -13.64 8.62
CA ASN A 102 -0.93 -13.65 10.05
C ASN A 102 -1.55 -12.47 10.83
N ASP A 103 -2.11 -11.49 10.13
CA ASP A 103 -2.74 -10.32 10.75
C ASP A 103 -4.02 -9.94 9.96
N PRO A 104 -5.12 -10.76 10.12
CA PRO A 104 -6.35 -10.58 9.36
C PRO A 104 -7.05 -9.28 9.74
N SER A 105 -7.52 -8.53 8.74
CA SER A 105 -8.22 -7.24 8.93
C SER A 105 -8.70 -6.66 7.61
N ASP A 106 -9.55 -5.66 7.67
CA ASP A 106 -9.76 -4.77 6.53
C ASP A 106 -8.56 -3.82 6.39
N LEU A 107 -8.11 -3.62 5.15
CA LEU A 107 -6.91 -2.87 4.81
C LEU A 107 -7.23 -1.81 3.74
N LEU A 108 -6.74 -0.60 3.97
CA LEU A 108 -6.78 0.49 3.01
C LEU A 108 -5.34 0.87 2.65
N TYR A 109 -4.98 0.73 1.38
CA TYR A 109 -3.75 1.31 0.84
C TYR A 109 -4.03 2.66 0.20
N ILE A 110 -3.25 3.66 0.64
CA ILE A 110 -3.22 5.01 0.10
C ILE A 110 -1.90 5.14 -0.64
N THR A 111 -1.97 5.37 -1.94
CA THR A 111 -0.79 5.44 -2.81
C THR A 111 -0.77 6.76 -3.56
N TYR A 112 0.43 7.37 -3.65
CA TYR A 112 0.74 8.43 -4.59
C TYR A 112 1.92 8.00 -5.46
N ALA A 113 1.83 8.12 -6.77
CA ALA A 113 2.86 7.69 -7.70
C ALA A 113 3.19 8.78 -8.72
N THR A 114 4.48 9.01 -9.00
CA THR A 114 4.94 9.97 -10.03
C THR A 114 5.20 9.31 -11.39
N GLY A 115 5.25 7.98 -11.43
CA GLY A 115 5.52 7.18 -12.63
C GLY A 115 4.60 5.99 -12.75
N GLU A 116 5.06 4.99 -13.51
CA GLU A 116 4.32 3.74 -13.69
C GLU A 116 4.56 2.80 -12.51
N SER A 117 3.49 2.44 -11.83
CA SER A 117 3.47 1.45 -10.77
C SER A 117 2.10 0.80 -10.67
N SER A 118 2.05 -0.35 -10.02
CA SER A 118 0.80 -1.10 -9.87
C SER A 118 0.79 -1.95 -8.59
N PHE A 119 -0.42 -2.32 -8.22
CA PHE A 119 -0.73 -3.35 -7.26
C PHE A 119 -1.51 -4.44 -7.99
N SER A 120 -1.07 -5.67 -7.87
CA SER A 120 -1.74 -6.82 -8.48
C SER A 120 -2.19 -7.80 -7.41
N TYR A 121 -3.34 -8.44 -7.63
CA TYR A 121 -3.89 -9.41 -6.68
C TYR A 121 -4.55 -10.59 -7.39
N ARG A 122 -4.73 -11.69 -6.66
CA ARG A 122 -5.51 -12.87 -7.03
C ARG A 122 -6.02 -13.58 -5.78
N PHE A 123 -7.03 -14.41 -5.92
CA PHE A 123 -7.63 -15.13 -4.78
C PHE A 123 -7.25 -16.61 -4.73
N SER A 124 -6.66 -17.13 -5.78
CA SER A 124 -6.12 -18.48 -5.88
C SER A 124 -4.76 -18.46 -6.57
N LEU A 125 -3.91 -19.43 -6.24
CA LEU A 125 -2.62 -19.61 -6.92
C LEU A 125 -2.78 -20.03 -8.39
N ASP A 126 -3.94 -20.58 -8.73
CA ASP A 126 -4.29 -21.00 -10.10
C ASP A 126 -4.87 -19.85 -10.95
N ASP A 127 -5.22 -18.73 -10.33
CA ASP A 127 -5.77 -17.57 -11.04
C ASP A 127 -4.65 -16.68 -11.61
N ASP A 128 -4.95 -15.99 -12.69
CA ASP A 128 -4.12 -14.88 -13.16
C ASP A 128 -4.22 -13.69 -12.21
N PHE A 129 -3.15 -12.87 -12.17
CA PHE A 129 -3.18 -11.61 -11.43
C PHE A 129 -4.12 -10.60 -12.09
N ILE A 130 -4.92 -9.94 -11.26
CA ILE A 130 -5.65 -8.73 -11.64
C ILE A 130 -4.76 -7.54 -11.29
N GLU A 131 -4.28 -6.83 -12.31
CA GLU A 131 -3.45 -5.64 -12.12
C GLU A 131 -4.33 -4.40 -11.95
N THR A 132 -4.02 -3.63 -10.91
CA THR A 132 -4.62 -2.31 -10.66
C THR A 132 -3.51 -1.26 -10.72
N PRO A 133 -3.41 -0.51 -11.85
CA PRO A 133 -2.39 0.53 -11.99
C PRO A 133 -2.63 1.68 -11.00
N ASP A 134 -1.54 2.30 -10.57
CA ASP A 134 -1.61 3.53 -9.79
C ASP A 134 -1.92 4.72 -10.70
N TYR A 135 -2.70 5.67 -10.18
CA TYR A 135 -2.98 6.92 -10.88
C TYR A 135 -1.74 7.80 -10.87
N LYS A 136 -1.15 8.00 -12.05
CA LYS A 136 0.07 8.79 -12.21
C LYS A 136 -0.15 10.25 -11.81
N ASN A 137 0.74 10.78 -10.98
CA ASN A 137 0.66 12.12 -10.39
C ASN A 137 -0.63 12.37 -9.60
N GLY A 138 -1.10 11.37 -8.88
CA GLY A 138 -2.29 11.49 -8.07
C GLY A 138 -2.50 10.33 -7.11
N LEU A 139 -3.60 10.37 -6.36
CA LEU A 139 -3.95 9.37 -5.37
C LEU A 139 -4.62 8.14 -5.96
N THR A 140 -4.25 6.99 -5.42
CA THR A 140 -4.97 5.72 -5.60
C THR A 140 -5.31 5.13 -4.24
N LEU A 141 -6.56 4.77 -4.03
CA LEU A 141 -7.04 4.08 -2.84
C LEU A 141 -7.39 2.64 -3.19
N ARG A 142 -6.96 1.67 -2.37
CA ARG A 142 -7.33 0.25 -2.50
C ARG A 142 -7.81 -0.29 -1.18
N ALA A 143 -9.07 -0.72 -1.14
CA ALA A 143 -9.66 -1.39 0.01
C ALA A 143 -9.77 -2.88 -0.27
N PHE A 144 -9.29 -3.69 0.66
CA PHE A 144 -9.39 -5.15 0.60
C PHE A 144 -9.31 -5.78 1.99
N THR A 145 -9.71 -7.06 2.08
CA THR A 145 -9.70 -7.80 3.34
C THR A 145 -8.60 -8.83 3.33
N LEU A 146 -7.86 -8.91 4.42
CA LEU A 146 -6.92 -9.98 4.71
C LEU A 146 -7.61 -11.02 5.60
N THR A 147 -7.45 -12.29 5.25
CA THR A 147 -8.03 -13.42 5.98
C THR A 147 -6.94 -14.31 6.56
N SER A 148 -7.21 -14.96 7.69
CA SER A 148 -6.30 -15.95 8.30
C SER A 148 -6.45 -17.36 7.71
N SER A 149 -7.46 -17.56 6.86
CA SER A 149 -7.77 -18.82 6.18
C SER A 149 -8.20 -18.57 4.74
N PRO A 150 -8.10 -19.58 3.85
CA PRO A 150 -8.53 -19.44 2.46
C PRO A 150 -10.02 -19.04 2.32
N PRO A 151 -10.38 -18.29 1.27
CA PRO A 151 -9.49 -17.77 0.22
C PRO A 151 -8.63 -16.61 0.69
N PHE A 152 -7.33 -16.67 0.39
CA PHE A 152 -6.40 -15.58 0.69
C PHE A 152 -6.42 -14.51 -0.39
N THR A 153 -6.05 -13.28 -0.03
CA THR A 153 -5.74 -12.23 -1.01
C THR A 153 -4.23 -12.21 -1.26
N TYR A 154 -3.79 -12.95 -2.28
CA TYR A 154 -2.41 -12.90 -2.75
C TYR A 154 -2.19 -11.58 -3.48
N HIS A 155 -1.16 -10.84 -3.10
CA HIS A 155 -0.90 -9.55 -3.71
C HIS A 155 0.59 -9.23 -3.82
N LYS A 156 0.92 -8.37 -4.77
CA LYS A 156 2.27 -7.89 -5.05
C LYS A 156 2.24 -6.43 -5.48
N VAL A 157 3.40 -5.77 -5.43
CA VAL A 157 3.61 -4.38 -5.85
C VAL A 157 4.77 -4.31 -6.81
N ASP A 158 4.62 -3.55 -7.89
CA ASP A 158 5.66 -3.24 -8.85
C ASP A 158 5.74 -1.72 -9.05
N CYS A 159 6.95 -1.15 -8.97
CA CYS A 159 7.24 0.24 -9.32
C CYS A 159 8.21 0.26 -10.52
N LYS A 160 7.67 0.45 -11.73
CA LYS A 160 8.45 0.39 -12.97
C LYS A 160 9.24 1.67 -13.22
N SER A 161 8.68 2.82 -12.87
CA SER A 161 9.33 4.12 -13.04
C SER A 161 8.81 5.15 -12.03
N GLY A 162 9.58 6.22 -11.83
CA GLY A 162 9.23 7.27 -10.87
C GLY A 162 9.33 6.80 -9.42
N TYR A 163 8.58 7.45 -8.54
CA TYR A 163 8.55 7.18 -7.10
C TYR A 163 7.11 6.92 -6.65
N ARG A 164 6.94 5.97 -5.74
CA ARG A 164 5.66 5.51 -5.25
C ARG A 164 5.65 5.50 -3.72
N VAL A 165 4.88 6.38 -3.12
CA VAL A 165 4.56 6.32 -1.68
C VAL A 165 3.37 5.38 -1.49
N SER A 166 3.44 4.51 -0.48
CA SER A 166 2.34 3.65 -0.08
C SER A 166 2.20 3.64 1.42
N ILE A 167 0.99 3.98 1.91
CA ILE A 167 0.63 3.93 3.31
C ILE A 167 -0.49 2.93 3.48
N GLY A 168 -0.25 1.90 4.29
CA GLY A 168 -1.24 0.88 4.62
C GLY A 168 -1.90 1.17 5.97
N LEU A 169 -3.22 1.24 5.98
CA LEU A 169 -4.04 1.40 7.17
C LEU A 169 -4.85 0.13 7.39
N ARG A 170 -4.66 -0.53 8.54
CA ARG A 170 -5.64 -1.51 9.03
C ARG A 170 -6.73 -0.79 9.76
N TYR A 171 -7.99 -1.02 9.39
CA TYR A 171 -9.08 -0.20 9.87
C TYR A 171 -10.31 -1.01 10.26
N ALA A 172 -11.18 -0.36 11.06
CA ALA A 172 -12.55 -0.75 11.31
C ALA A 172 -13.47 0.46 11.11
N GLN A 173 -14.68 0.23 10.68
CA GLN A 173 -15.72 1.26 10.57
C GLN A 173 -16.12 1.70 12.00
N LEU A 174 -16.40 3.00 12.17
CA LEU A 174 -16.95 3.59 13.38
C LEU A 174 -18.47 3.33 13.49
#